data_818ba50e7a1378c89acde36d58e7d540
#
_entry.id   818ba50e7a1378c89acde36d58e7d540
#
_cell.length_a   1.000
_cell.length_b   1.000
_cell.length_c   1.000
_cell.angle_alpha   90.00
_cell.angle_beta   90.00
_cell.angle_gamma   90.00
#
_symmetry.space_group_name_H-M   'P 1'
#
loop_
_entity.id
_entity.type
_entity.pdbx_description
1 polymer ?
#
loop_
_entity_poly.entity_id
_entity_poly.type
_entity_poly.pdbx_seq_one_letter_code
_entity_poly.pdbx_strand_id
1 'polypeptide(L)'
;MATIQPQPQDDPRGEIHRVVEGIFRDFFRDQSLAIHTETSAKDIEGWDSLAHITLIVAIEKKFGIKFKLAELQEVRNVGDILDLVKTKTGK
;
A
#
# COMPACT_ATOMS: atom_id res chain seq x y z
N MET A 1 -3.67 33.29 -7.45
CA MET A 1 -4.39 32.46 -6.51
C MET A 1 -4.32 30.99 -6.90
N ALA A 2 -4.17 30.16 -5.93
CA ALA A 2 -4.02 28.75 -6.23
C ALA A 2 -5.34 28.16 -6.71
N THR A 3 -5.28 27.37 -7.75
CA THR A 3 -6.42 26.62 -8.22
C THR A 3 -6.64 25.46 -7.26
N ILE A 4 -7.89 25.25 -6.88
CA ILE A 4 -8.21 24.11 -6.05
C ILE A 4 -8.17 22.88 -6.91
N GLN A 5 -7.26 21.99 -6.59
CA GLN A 5 -7.11 20.74 -7.32
C GLN A 5 -7.53 19.60 -6.42
N PRO A 6 -8.13 18.55 -6.99
CA PRO A 6 -8.38 17.37 -6.19
C PRO A 6 -7.04 16.87 -5.64
N GLN A 7 -6.96 16.73 -4.34
CA GLN A 7 -5.75 16.24 -3.70
C GLN A 7 -5.84 14.73 -3.57
N PRO A 8 -4.69 14.03 -3.65
CA PRO A 8 -4.73 12.58 -3.46
C PRO A 8 -5.40 12.19 -2.14
N GLN A 9 -5.29 13.03 -1.11
CA GLN A 9 -5.89 12.73 0.17
C GLN A 9 -7.40 12.93 0.18
N ASP A 10 -7.97 13.57 -0.84
CA ASP A 10 -9.43 13.69 -0.96
C ASP A 10 -10.05 12.39 -1.43
N ASP A 11 -9.25 11.52 -2.02
CA ASP A 11 -9.64 10.20 -2.44
C ASP A 11 -9.22 9.23 -1.35
N PRO A 12 -10.17 8.47 -0.74
CA PRO A 12 -9.79 7.54 0.32
C PRO A 12 -8.65 6.61 -0.10
N ARG A 13 -8.65 6.20 -1.35
CA ARG A 13 -7.59 5.35 -1.85
C ARG A 13 -6.28 6.11 -1.98
N GLY A 14 -6.35 7.40 -2.28
CA GLY A 14 -5.17 8.24 -2.38
C GLY A 14 -4.48 8.41 -1.03
N GLU A 15 -5.26 8.58 0.03
CA GLU A 15 -4.70 8.67 1.37
C GLU A 15 -4.08 7.34 1.78
N ILE A 16 -4.77 6.24 1.52
CA ILE A 16 -4.25 4.91 1.79
C ILE A 16 -2.96 4.69 1.01
N HIS A 17 -2.94 5.10 -0.25
CA HIS A 17 -1.77 4.97 -1.10
C HIS A 17 -0.55 5.67 -0.48
N ARG A 18 -0.74 6.89 0.00
CA ARG A 18 0.37 7.64 0.60
C ARG A 18 0.93 6.94 1.83
N VAL A 19 0.05 6.41 2.67
CA VAL A 19 0.49 5.73 3.88
C VAL A 19 1.21 4.44 3.52
N VAL A 20 0.67 3.67 2.59
CA VAL A 20 1.29 2.42 2.16
C VAL A 20 2.64 2.70 1.50
N GLU A 21 2.71 3.75 0.67
CA GLU A 21 3.96 4.13 0.04
C GLU A 21 5.02 4.47 1.08
N GLY A 22 4.62 5.17 2.15
CA GLY A 22 5.54 5.47 3.23
C GLY A 22 6.07 4.21 3.90
N ILE A 23 5.20 3.22 4.07
CA ILE A 23 5.61 1.94 4.66
C ILE A 23 6.63 1.25 3.74
N PHE A 24 6.38 1.27 2.44
CA PHE A 24 7.32 0.69 1.47
C PHE A 24 8.66 1.40 1.51
N ARG A 25 8.64 2.74 1.55
CA ARG A 25 9.87 3.52 1.60
C ARG A 25 10.69 3.20 2.84
N ASP A 26 10.03 3.08 3.96
CA ASP A 26 10.72 2.76 5.21
C ASP A 26 11.28 1.34 5.19
N PHE A 27 10.48 0.40 4.68
CA PHE A 27 10.92 -1.00 4.65
C PHE A 27 12.12 -1.18 3.73
N PHE A 28 12.08 -0.60 2.54
CA PHE A 28 13.17 -0.75 1.57
C PHE A 28 14.25 0.31 1.74
N ARG A 29 14.07 1.22 2.68
CA ARG A 29 15.03 2.30 2.97
C ARG A 29 15.36 3.11 1.73
N ASP A 30 14.32 3.44 0.97
CA ASP A 30 14.44 4.20 -0.26
C ASP A 30 13.37 5.28 -0.27
N GLN A 31 13.74 6.48 0.14
CA GLN A 31 12.79 7.58 0.26
C GLN A 31 12.33 8.11 -1.10
N SER A 32 12.98 7.69 -2.16
CA SER A 32 12.58 8.08 -3.50
C SER A 32 11.66 7.06 -4.16
N LEU A 33 11.39 5.97 -3.46
CA LEU A 33 10.55 4.89 -4.01
C LEU A 33 9.13 5.38 -4.23
N ALA A 34 8.62 5.20 -5.43
CA ALA A 34 7.25 5.50 -5.77
C ALA A 34 6.54 4.22 -6.13
N ILE A 35 5.35 4.02 -5.58
CA ILE A 35 4.56 2.85 -5.92
C ILE A 35 3.29 3.29 -6.62
N HIS A 36 2.84 2.47 -7.54
CA HIS A 36 1.64 2.71 -8.33
C HIS A 36 0.73 1.50 -8.21
N THR A 37 -0.50 1.63 -8.67
CA THR A 37 -1.45 0.53 -8.54
C THR A 37 -0.97 -0.73 -9.24
N GLU A 38 -0.24 -0.58 -10.33
CA GLU A 38 0.27 -1.72 -11.09
C GLU A 38 1.58 -2.27 -10.56
N THR A 39 2.19 -1.60 -9.60
CA THR A 39 3.47 -2.03 -9.05
C THR A 39 3.35 -3.40 -8.40
N SER A 40 4.23 -4.30 -8.77
CA SER A 40 4.22 -5.66 -8.25
C SER A 40 5.61 -6.03 -7.75
N ALA A 41 5.72 -7.24 -7.21
CA ALA A 41 7.00 -7.71 -6.68
C ALA A 41 8.10 -7.75 -7.74
N LYS A 42 7.71 -7.85 -9.00
CA LYS A 42 8.69 -7.84 -10.10
C LYS A 42 9.34 -6.48 -10.26
N ASP A 43 8.65 -5.43 -9.85
CA ASP A 43 9.10 -4.06 -10.10
C ASP A 43 9.99 -3.52 -8.99
N ILE A 44 10.02 -4.17 -7.84
CA ILE A 44 10.80 -3.70 -6.70
C ILE A 44 11.76 -4.80 -6.27
N GLU A 45 13.04 -4.49 -6.39
CA GLU A 45 14.06 -5.43 -5.97
C GLU A 45 13.96 -5.64 -4.47
N GLY A 46 14.01 -6.89 -4.04
CA GLY A 46 13.93 -7.21 -2.63
C GLY A 46 12.52 -7.48 -2.13
N TRP A 47 11.52 -7.31 -2.96
CA TRP A 47 10.16 -7.62 -2.58
C TRP A 47 9.87 -9.09 -2.89
N ASP A 48 10.37 -9.94 -2.00
CA ASP A 48 10.16 -11.39 -2.09
C ASP A 48 9.03 -11.80 -1.15
N SER A 49 8.84 -13.10 -0.97
CA SER A 49 7.74 -13.61 -0.15
C SER A 49 7.85 -13.16 1.29
N LEU A 50 9.05 -13.18 1.85
CA LEU A 50 9.25 -12.76 3.23
C LEU A 50 8.99 -11.27 3.38
N ALA A 51 9.51 -10.47 2.45
CA ALA A 51 9.28 -9.03 2.46
C ALA A 51 7.79 -8.74 2.35
N HIS A 52 7.07 -9.50 1.51
CA HIS A 52 5.65 -9.32 1.35
C HIS A 52 4.91 -9.49 2.67
N ILE A 53 5.21 -10.55 3.39
CA ILE A 53 4.57 -10.82 4.68
C ILE A 53 4.90 -9.70 5.67
N THR A 54 6.14 -9.25 5.71
CA THR A 54 6.56 -8.19 6.61
C THR A 54 5.83 -6.88 6.29
N LEU A 55 5.72 -6.56 5.00
CA LEU A 55 4.99 -5.36 4.57
C LEU A 55 3.52 -5.44 4.96
N ILE A 56 2.91 -6.60 4.76
CA ILE A 56 1.50 -6.79 5.11
C ILE A 56 1.29 -6.59 6.60
N VAL A 57 2.17 -7.14 7.44
CA VAL A 57 2.06 -6.98 8.89
C VAL A 57 2.18 -5.51 9.27
N ALA A 58 3.11 -4.78 8.63
CA ALA A 58 3.27 -3.36 8.91
C ALA A 58 2.01 -2.58 8.53
N ILE A 59 1.39 -2.94 7.42
CA ILE A 59 0.15 -2.29 6.97
C ILE A 59 -0.98 -2.60 7.94
N GLU A 60 -1.09 -3.85 8.39
CA GLU A 60 -2.09 -4.23 9.37
C GLU A 60 -1.98 -3.40 10.64
N LYS A 61 -0.77 -3.24 11.12
CA LYS A 61 -0.54 -2.46 12.34
C LYS A 61 -0.86 -0.99 12.14
N LYS A 62 -0.50 -0.46 10.98
CA LYS A 62 -0.71 0.95 10.71
C LYS A 62 -2.20 1.30 10.66
N PHE A 63 -3.00 0.44 10.06
CA PHE A 63 -4.43 0.70 9.88
C PHE A 63 -5.30 0.01 10.93
N GLY A 64 -4.72 -0.82 11.80
CA GLY A 64 -5.48 -1.53 12.81
C GLY A 64 -6.41 -2.58 12.22
N ILE A 65 -5.97 -3.26 11.19
CA ILE A 65 -6.79 -4.25 10.48
C ILE A 65 -6.05 -5.59 10.41
N LYS A 66 -6.78 -6.60 9.98
CA LYS A 66 -6.21 -7.93 9.77
C LYS A 66 -6.64 -8.46 8.42
N PHE A 67 -5.69 -9.05 7.71
CA PHE A 67 -5.97 -9.72 6.44
C PHE A 67 -6.06 -11.22 6.66
N LYS A 68 -6.96 -11.85 5.92
CA LYS A 68 -7.06 -13.30 5.91
C LYS A 68 -6.06 -13.86 4.91
N LEU A 69 -5.59 -15.08 5.16
CA LEU A 69 -4.63 -15.70 4.26
C LEU A 69 -5.17 -15.77 2.84
N ALA A 70 -6.45 -16.13 2.69
CA ALA A 70 -7.06 -16.19 1.37
C ALA A 70 -7.02 -14.86 0.65
N GLU A 71 -7.19 -13.76 1.39
CA GLU A 71 -7.12 -12.43 0.81
C GLU A 71 -5.72 -12.11 0.31
N LEU A 72 -4.71 -12.51 1.09
CA LEU A 72 -3.33 -12.26 0.72
C LEU A 72 -2.92 -13.03 -0.52
N GLN A 73 -3.49 -14.20 -0.71
CA GLN A 73 -3.18 -15.01 -1.88
C GLN A 73 -3.71 -14.38 -3.17
N GLU A 74 -4.67 -13.47 -3.05
CA GLU A 74 -5.22 -12.78 -4.21
C GLU A 74 -4.46 -11.50 -4.54
N VAL A 75 -3.54 -11.07 -3.68
CA VAL A 75 -2.78 -9.85 -3.90
C VAL A 75 -1.70 -10.09 -4.97
N ARG A 76 -1.74 -9.29 -6.03
CA ARG A 76 -0.79 -9.39 -7.13
C ARG A 76 0.01 -8.11 -7.31
N ASN A 77 -0.54 -6.99 -6.85
CA ASN A 77 0.12 -5.70 -7.00
C ASN A 77 -0.33 -4.77 -5.88
N VAL A 78 0.24 -3.57 -5.90
CA VAL A 78 -0.10 -2.58 -4.87
C VAL A 78 -1.59 -2.23 -4.89
N GLY A 79 -2.18 -2.16 -6.08
CA GLY A 79 -3.61 -1.86 -6.19
C GLY A 79 -4.47 -2.81 -5.39
N ASP A 80 -4.14 -4.09 -5.42
CA ASP A 80 -4.90 -5.09 -4.66
C ASP A 80 -4.76 -4.85 -3.16
N ILE A 81 -3.57 -4.45 -2.71
CA ILE A 81 -3.34 -4.11 -1.30
C ILE A 81 -4.20 -2.91 -0.92
N LEU A 82 -4.19 -1.89 -1.76
CA LEU A 82 -4.96 -0.67 -1.48
C LEU A 82 -6.46 -0.97 -1.39
N ASP A 83 -6.94 -1.82 -2.28
CA ASP A 83 -8.36 -2.19 -2.27
C ASP A 83 -8.73 -2.95 -1.01
N LEU A 84 -7.86 -3.85 -0.56
CA LEU A 84 -8.11 -4.58 0.68
C LEU A 84 -8.14 -3.64 1.88
N VAL A 85 -7.18 -2.72 1.95
CA VAL A 85 -7.14 -1.76 3.04
C VAL A 85 -8.40 -0.90 3.04
N LYS A 86 -8.80 -0.42 1.87
CA LYS A 86 -9.99 0.39 1.74
C LYS A 86 -11.22 -0.37 2.24
N THR A 87 -11.36 -1.62 1.81
CA THR A 87 -12.49 -2.45 2.19
C THR A 87 -12.51 -2.67 3.70
N LYS A 88 -11.36 -2.96 4.29
CA LYS A 88 -11.30 -3.30 5.70
C LYS A 88 -11.40 -2.09 6.61
N THR A 89 -10.99 -0.92 6.13
CA THR A 89 -11.10 0.30 6.94
C THR A 89 -12.44 1.00 6.75
N GLY A 90 -13.20 0.61 5.74
CA GLY A 90 -14.49 1.22 5.47
C GLY A 90 -14.41 2.59 4.84
N LYS A 91 -13.27 2.94 4.27
CA LYS A 91 -13.08 4.26 3.66
C LYS A 91 -13.30 4.24 2.17
#